data_ffe23fd9bbf164d9e7ee1d6ecd389f13
#
_entry.id   ffe23fd9bbf164d9e7ee1d6ecd389f13
#
_cell.length_a   1.000
_cell.length_b   1.000
_cell.length_c   1.000
_cell.angle_alpha   90.00
_cell.angle_beta   90.00
_cell.angle_gamma   90.00
#
_symmetry.space_group_name_H-M   'P 1'
#
loop_
_entity.id
_entity.type
_entity.pdbx_description
1 polymer ?
#
loop_
_entity_poly.entity_id
_entity_poly.type
_entity_poly.pdbx_seq_one_letter_code
_entity_poly.pdbx_strand_id
1 'polypeptide(L)'
;MRVRIEQVLRGIVIAVLAVMLWRSLHEQNDSAGRVVNARGIVVGELAELSALAKPPAGIRAQLDSVPSPLERAWLGALAAAGSSVTWSGDLAPMMIDAQPTASPAGGTKVLVAGPSRSSVVVSDDVGVIDTVQAQNVGAGLALNAAAGRLTARVKGSVASAIPRDSVAIHKVLVIGDAGWESKFVVAALEEEGWKVDAFIRVAPGVEVTQGSAAVIDTSRYSAVVALDGSASPYANRIIEFARTGGGVVLTPQAATLDAMALLRAGTVSRATSEARAIQAGGSVTLTTLALAPITSLRSDAVALEKRAGVVAIAVKRIGAGRALQLGYEDTWRWRMGGGDGAVRDHRLWWTGLVSSVAYAPRVPRATATTATDEAPTVGLVAAIGPGTSASAMSNLPGKPSDWIAWLFGLLALALFGEVASRRLRGAP
;
A
#
# COMPACT_ATOMS: atom_id res chain seq x y z
N MET A 1 14.88 -10.63 -82.46
CA MET A 1 14.46 -11.39 -81.29
C MET A 1 15.04 -10.87 -79.97
N ARG A 2 16.33 -10.56 -79.85
CA ARG A 2 17.00 -10.14 -78.59
C ARG A 2 16.59 -8.75 -78.07
N VAL A 3 16.20 -7.78 -78.91
CA VAL A 3 15.65 -6.47 -78.49
C VAL A 3 14.33 -6.64 -77.71
N ARG A 4 13.56 -7.60 -78.08
CA ARG A 4 12.33 -7.94 -77.35
C ARG A 4 12.61 -8.51 -75.95
N ILE A 5 13.71 -9.24 -75.76
CA ILE A 5 14.11 -9.78 -74.45
C ILE A 5 14.46 -8.65 -73.47
N GLU A 6 15.17 -7.60 -73.92
CA GLU A 6 15.51 -6.46 -73.04
C GLU A 6 14.29 -5.62 -72.69
N GLN A 7 13.36 -5.46 -73.63
CA GLN A 7 12.11 -4.77 -73.33
C GLN A 7 11.28 -5.55 -72.32
N VAL A 8 11.30 -6.86 -72.40
CA VAL A 8 10.63 -7.74 -71.41
C VAL A 8 11.31 -7.65 -70.07
N LEU A 9 12.67 -7.71 -70.01
CA LEU A 9 13.41 -7.60 -68.75
C LEU A 9 13.19 -6.23 -68.09
N ARG A 10 13.17 -5.11 -68.81
CA ARG A 10 12.82 -3.78 -68.28
C ARG A 10 11.36 -3.73 -67.80
N GLY A 11 10.44 -4.35 -68.51
CA GLY A 11 9.08 -4.46 -68.07
C GLY A 11 8.95 -5.20 -66.73
N ILE A 12 9.71 -6.26 -66.55
CA ILE A 12 9.76 -7.03 -65.29
C ILE A 12 10.35 -6.16 -64.17
N VAL A 13 11.45 -5.43 -64.40
CA VAL A 13 12.07 -4.53 -63.41
C VAL A 13 11.08 -3.44 -62.97
N ILE A 14 10.38 -2.81 -63.92
CA ILE A 14 9.40 -1.75 -63.64
C ILE A 14 8.22 -2.34 -62.88
N ALA A 15 7.72 -3.51 -63.27
CA ALA A 15 6.61 -4.19 -62.61
C ALA A 15 6.97 -4.59 -61.15
N VAL A 16 8.17 -5.13 -60.93
CA VAL A 16 8.63 -5.47 -59.60
C VAL A 16 8.79 -4.24 -58.73
N LEU A 17 9.39 -3.16 -59.26
CA LEU A 17 9.50 -1.90 -58.55
C LEU A 17 8.15 -1.27 -58.24
N ALA A 18 7.19 -1.31 -59.18
CA ALA A 18 5.84 -0.83 -58.95
C ALA A 18 5.10 -1.63 -57.89
N VAL A 19 5.26 -2.97 -57.87
CA VAL A 19 4.72 -3.84 -56.81
C VAL A 19 5.37 -3.56 -55.47
N MET A 20 6.68 -3.37 -55.44
CA MET A 20 7.41 -3.02 -54.20
C MET A 20 6.97 -1.63 -53.67
N LEU A 21 6.84 -0.65 -54.56
CA LEU A 21 6.39 0.71 -54.18
C LEU A 21 4.91 0.68 -53.73
N TRP A 22 4.05 0.06 -54.50
CA TRP A 22 2.63 -0.07 -54.15
C TRP A 22 2.45 -0.74 -52.79
N ARG A 23 3.25 -1.73 -52.54
CA ARG A 23 3.23 -2.46 -51.25
C ARG A 23 3.85 -1.65 -50.14
N SER A 24 4.97 -0.96 -50.35
CA SER A 24 5.54 -0.04 -49.36
C SER A 24 4.52 1.03 -48.94
N LEU A 25 3.74 1.55 -49.88
CA LEU A 25 2.66 2.47 -49.59
C LEU A 25 1.46 1.83 -48.87
N HIS A 26 1.19 0.53 -49.15
CA HIS A 26 0.14 -0.24 -48.45
C HIS A 26 0.61 -0.74 -47.10
N GLU A 27 1.88 -1.16 -46.94
CA GLU A 27 2.46 -1.52 -45.67
C GLU A 27 2.57 -0.34 -44.71
N GLN A 28 2.74 0.89 -45.20
CA GLN A 28 2.58 2.10 -44.40
C GLN A 28 1.12 2.30 -43.95
N ASN A 29 0.13 1.84 -44.71
CA ASN A 29 -1.25 1.83 -44.28
C ASN A 29 -1.61 0.60 -43.41
N ASP A 30 -0.93 -0.55 -43.59
CA ASP A 30 -1.10 -1.78 -42.83
C ASP A 30 -0.20 -1.84 -41.57
N SER A 31 0.65 -0.83 -41.34
CA SER A 31 1.31 -0.63 -40.04
C SER A 31 0.30 -0.45 -38.89
N ALA A 32 -0.97 -0.31 -39.24
CA ALA A 32 -2.13 -0.48 -38.38
C ALA A 32 -2.16 -1.83 -37.59
N GLY A 33 -1.43 -2.85 -38.00
CA GLY A 33 -1.43 -4.17 -37.36
C GLY A 33 -0.09 -4.66 -36.81
N ARG A 34 0.92 -3.81 -36.66
CA ARG A 34 2.22 -4.22 -36.17
C ARG A 34 2.15 -4.60 -34.69
N VAL A 35 2.20 -5.89 -34.42
CA VAL A 35 2.32 -6.41 -33.08
C VAL A 35 3.79 -6.35 -32.68
N VAL A 36 4.10 -5.52 -31.73
CA VAL A 36 5.43 -5.44 -31.12
C VAL A 36 5.44 -6.37 -29.91
N ASN A 37 6.19 -7.49 -30.01
CA ASN A 37 6.45 -8.34 -28.86
C ASN A 37 7.60 -7.74 -28.06
N ALA A 38 7.29 -6.97 -27.05
CA ALA A 38 8.30 -6.43 -26.16
C ALA A 38 8.58 -7.43 -25.04
N ARG A 39 9.63 -8.24 -25.17
CA ARG A 39 10.29 -8.87 -24.03
C ARG A 39 11.24 -7.83 -23.41
N GLY A 40 10.92 -7.42 -22.19
CA GLY A 40 11.68 -6.34 -21.55
C GLY A 40 11.55 -5.06 -22.35
N ILE A 41 10.56 -4.25 -22.03
CA ILE A 41 10.29 -3.00 -22.74
C ILE A 41 11.49 -2.07 -22.52
N VAL A 42 12.27 -1.84 -23.55
CA VAL A 42 13.36 -0.85 -23.51
C VAL A 42 12.72 0.51 -23.76
N VAL A 43 12.95 1.46 -22.86
CA VAL A 43 12.41 2.84 -22.96
C VAL A 43 12.69 3.47 -24.32
N GLY A 44 13.85 3.15 -24.93
CA GLY A 44 14.21 3.60 -26.27
C GLY A 44 13.27 3.11 -27.35
N GLU A 45 12.88 1.85 -27.35
CA GLU A 45 11.93 1.28 -28.32
C GLU A 45 10.54 1.89 -28.20
N LEU A 46 10.09 2.16 -26.98
CA LEU A 46 8.83 2.85 -26.74
C LEU A 46 8.84 4.29 -27.24
N ALA A 47 9.97 4.98 -27.05
CA ALA A 47 10.16 6.33 -27.57
C ALA A 47 10.17 6.36 -29.10
N GLU A 48 10.84 5.41 -29.75
CA GLU A 48 10.82 5.25 -31.20
C GLU A 48 9.41 4.96 -31.74
N LEU A 49 8.65 4.07 -31.08
CA LEU A 49 7.28 3.79 -31.45
C LEU A 49 6.36 5.02 -31.32
N SER A 50 6.59 5.85 -30.30
CA SER A 50 5.81 7.09 -30.12
C SER A 50 6.18 8.20 -31.09
N ALA A 51 7.40 8.19 -31.64
CA ALA A 51 7.87 9.14 -32.63
C ALA A 51 7.37 8.83 -34.07
N LEU A 52 6.75 7.68 -34.29
CA LEU A 52 6.14 7.34 -35.57
C LEU A 52 4.95 8.26 -35.87
N ALA A 53 4.86 8.74 -37.10
CA ALA A 53 3.74 9.59 -37.57
C ALA A 53 2.36 8.94 -37.39
N LYS A 54 2.32 7.61 -37.32
CA LYS A 54 1.14 6.82 -36.94
C LYS A 54 1.56 5.79 -35.92
N PRO A 55 0.98 5.78 -34.71
CA PRO A 55 1.26 4.75 -33.73
C PRO A 55 0.81 3.37 -34.26
N PRO A 56 1.48 2.27 -33.88
CA PRO A 56 1.08 0.93 -34.28
C PRO A 56 -0.32 0.62 -33.74
N ALA A 57 -1.19 -0.01 -34.53
CA ALA A 57 -2.57 -0.30 -34.14
C ALA A 57 -2.66 -1.26 -32.94
N GLY A 58 -1.69 -2.16 -32.78
CA GLY A 58 -1.65 -3.11 -31.69
C GLY A 58 -0.25 -3.29 -31.11
N ILE A 59 -0.15 -3.22 -29.79
CA ILE A 59 1.07 -3.49 -29.03
C ILE A 59 0.76 -4.63 -28.05
N ARG A 60 1.58 -5.66 -28.08
CA ARG A 60 1.54 -6.78 -27.13
C ARG A 60 2.81 -6.77 -26.31
N ALA A 61 2.67 -6.56 -25.02
CA ALA A 61 3.78 -6.60 -24.08
C ALA A 61 3.78 -7.91 -23.34
N GLN A 62 4.82 -8.72 -23.51
CA GLN A 62 5.08 -9.87 -22.63
C GLN A 62 6.00 -9.40 -21.52
N LEU A 63 5.52 -9.41 -20.28
CA LEU A 63 6.20 -8.85 -19.13
C LEU A 63 6.70 -9.94 -18.21
N ASP A 64 7.98 -9.92 -17.90
CA ASP A 64 8.62 -10.80 -16.91
C ASP A 64 8.71 -10.11 -15.53
N SER A 65 8.62 -8.78 -15.53
CA SER A 65 8.60 -7.93 -14.33
C SER A 65 7.65 -6.74 -14.55
N VAL A 66 7.24 -6.12 -13.46
CA VAL A 66 6.39 -4.92 -13.55
C VAL A 66 7.19 -3.77 -14.16
N PRO A 67 6.73 -3.13 -15.24
CA PRO A 67 7.42 -2.02 -15.88
C PRO A 67 7.63 -0.84 -14.92
N SER A 68 8.70 -0.10 -15.11
CA SER A 68 8.99 1.13 -14.38
C SER A 68 7.88 2.18 -14.58
N PRO A 69 7.78 3.20 -13.72
CA PRO A 69 6.80 4.28 -13.89
C PRO A 69 6.88 4.97 -15.26
N LEU A 70 8.10 5.13 -15.80
CA LEU A 70 8.31 5.74 -17.11
C LEU A 70 7.81 4.85 -18.24
N GLU A 71 8.11 3.55 -18.19
CA GLU A 71 7.62 2.58 -19.18
C GLU A 71 6.09 2.47 -19.17
N ARG A 72 5.47 2.47 -17.99
CA ARG A 72 4.00 2.52 -17.88
C ARG A 72 3.40 3.80 -18.46
N ALA A 73 4.06 4.94 -18.25
CA ALA A 73 3.62 6.20 -18.82
C ALA A 73 3.67 6.17 -20.36
N TRP A 74 4.73 5.60 -20.96
CA TRP A 74 4.83 5.41 -22.40
C TRP A 74 3.77 4.47 -22.97
N LEU A 75 3.53 3.32 -22.31
CA LEU A 75 2.45 2.40 -22.69
C LEU A 75 1.09 3.07 -22.64
N GLY A 76 0.83 3.85 -21.60
CA GLY A 76 -0.39 4.65 -21.47
C GLY A 76 -0.52 5.72 -22.55
N ALA A 77 0.56 6.40 -22.92
CA ALA A 77 0.59 7.40 -23.98
C ALA A 77 0.29 6.77 -25.35
N LEU A 78 0.84 5.59 -25.64
CA LEU A 78 0.55 4.83 -26.86
C LEU A 78 -0.92 4.38 -26.91
N ALA A 79 -1.47 3.93 -25.78
CA ALA A 79 -2.91 3.61 -25.67
C ALA A 79 -3.79 4.84 -25.93
N ALA A 80 -3.42 5.98 -25.34
CA ALA A 80 -4.13 7.26 -25.54
C ALA A 80 -4.04 7.77 -27.01
N ALA A 81 -2.93 7.46 -27.71
CA ALA A 81 -2.73 7.77 -29.11
C ALA A 81 -3.52 6.85 -30.06
N GLY A 82 -4.27 5.87 -29.53
CA GLY A 82 -5.15 4.98 -30.30
C GLY A 82 -4.59 3.58 -30.56
N SER A 83 -3.43 3.22 -29.99
CA SER A 83 -2.92 1.85 -30.04
C SER A 83 -3.71 0.93 -29.12
N SER A 84 -4.07 -0.28 -29.59
CA SER A 84 -4.59 -1.34 -28.72
C SER A 84 -3.42 -1.98 -27.96
N VAL A 85 -3.17 -1.52 -26.73
CA VAL A 85 -2.10 -2.05 -25.89
C VAL A 85 -2.64 -3.17 -25.03
N THR A 86 -2.06 -4.37 -25.17
CA THR A 86 -2.37 -5.54 -24.34
C THR A 86 -1.10 -6.10 -23.73
N TRP A 87 -1.21 -6.68 -22.55
CA TRP A 87 -0.06 -7.27 -21.88
C TRP A 87 -0.40 -8.64 -21.29
N SER A 88 0.63 -9.47 -21.15
CA SER A 88 0.57 -10.76 -20.46
C SER A 88 1.85 -10.97 -19.67
N GLY A 89 1.76 -11.73 -18.61
CA GLY A 89 2.87 -12.09 -17.74
C GLY A 89 2.38 -12.56 -16.38
N ASP A 90 3.20 -13.34 -15.68
CA ASP A 90 2.91 -13.76 -14.29
C ASP A 90 3.47 -12.72 -13.31
N LEU A 91 2.88 -11.52 -13.34
CA LEU A 91 3.29 -10.43 -12.47
C LEU A 91 2.66 -10.59 -11.09
N ALA A 92 3.50 -10.64 -10.07
CA ALA A 92 3.04 -10.66 -8.70
C ALA A 92 2.42 -9.30 -8.31
N PRO A 93 1.13 -9.24 -7.89
CA PRO A 93 0.57 -8.01 -7.38
C PRO A 93 1.33 -7.60 -6.12
N MET A 94 1.75 -6.34 -6.06
CA MET A 94 2.54 -5.80 -4.96
C MET A 94 2.06 -4.41 -4.60
N MET A 95 2.03 -4.14 -3.29
CA MET A 95 1.78 -2.81 -2.75
C MET A 95 2.60 -2.61 -1.47
N ILE A 96 3.10 -1.41 -1.26
CA ILE A 96 3.71 -0.97 -0.02
C ILE A 96 3.14 0.40 0.38
N ASP A 97 2.85 0.57 1.66
CA ASP A 97 2.46 1.85 2.23
C ASP A 97 3.28 2.11 3.50
N ALA A 98 3.77 3.31 3.66
CA ALA A 98 4.60 3.71 4.79
C ALA A 98 3.96 4.92 5.48
N GLN A 99 3.43 4.71 6.68
CA GLN A 99 2.74 5.72 7.46
C GLN A 99 3.48 6.02 8.76
N PRO A 100 3.56 7.28 9.19
CA PRO A 100 4.13 7.60 10.48
C PRO A 100 3.23 7.03 11.60
N THR A 101 3.87 6.54 12.65
CA THR A 101 3.17 6.06 13.85
C THR A 101 2.75 7.25 14.71
N ALA A 102 1.52 7.23 15.20
CA ALA A 102 1.02 8.24 16.15
C ALA A 102 1.58 7.96 17.56
N SER A 103 2.90 8.04 17.72
CA SER A 103 3.62 7.81 18.97
C SER A 103 4.71 8.86 19.17
N PRO A 104 4.93 9.34 20.41
CA PRO A 104 6.04 10.25 20.71
C PRO A 104 7.41 9.70 20.37
N ALA A 105 7.59 8.39 20.46
CA ALA A 105 8.80 7.71 20.05
C ALA A 105 9.04 7.76 18.53
N GLY A 106 8.05 8.24 17.77
CA GLY A 106 8.11 8.24 16.31
C GLY A 106 7.91 6.83 15.74
N GLY A 107 8.54 6.60 14.59
CA GLY A 107 8.49 5.33 13.89
C GLY A 107 7.60 5.34 12.66
N THR A 108 7.70 4.29 11.87
CA THR A 108 6.96 4.09 10.62
C THR A 108 6.25 2.75 10.64
N LYS A 109 4.97 2.76 10.41
CA LYS A 109 4.19 1.55 10.15
C LYS A 109 4.21 1.29 8.65
N VAL A 110 4.77 0.15 8.29
CA VAL A 110 4.84 -0.30 6.90
C VAL A 110 3.80 -1.39 6.68
N LEU A 111 2.94 -1.19 5.69
CA LEU A 111 1.98 -2.18 5.23
C LEU A 111 2.43 -2.69 3.87
N VAL A 112 2.52 -3.99 3.74
CA VAL A 112 2.92 -4.66 2.50
C VAL A 112 1.83 -5.62 2.09
N ALA A 113 1.36 -5.51 0.86
CA ALA A 113 0.49 -6.51 0.25
C ALA A 113 1.22 -7.18 -0.91
N GLY A 114 1.06 -8.49 -1.05
CA GLY A 114 1.65 -9.31 -2.09
C GLY A 114 0.83 -10.57 -2.30
N PRO A 115 1.25 -11.47 -3.20
CA PRO A 115 0.56 -12.75 -3.39
C PRO A 115 0.49 -13.52 -2.08
N SER A 116 -0.65 -14.15 -1.81
CA SER A 116 -0.85 -14.94 -0.60
C SER A 116 0.24 -15.99 -0.43
N ARG A 117 0.74 -16.15 0.78
CA ARG A 117 1.81 -17.09 1.16
C ARG A 117 3.16 -16.84 0.47
N SER A 118 3.37 -15.66 -0.10
CA SER A 118 4.68 -15.29 -0.63
C SER A 118 5.55 -14.65 0.46
N SER A 119 6.85 -14.88 0.36
CA SER A 119 7.85 -14.22 1.17
C SER A 119 8.21 -12.88 0.53
N VAL A 120 7.92 -11.79 1.20
CA VAL A 120 8.18 -10.42 0.75
C VAL A 120 9.38 -9.88 1.50
N VAL A 121 10.41 -9.52 0.76
CA VAL A 121 11.61 -8.88 1.32
C VAL A 121 11.37 -7.38 1.40
N VAL A 122 11.49 -6.81 2.60
CA VAL A 122 11.41 -5.37 2.85
C VAL A 122 12.81 -4.84 3.13
N SER A 123 13.20 -3.80 2.42
CA SER A 123 14.51 -3.15 2.54
C SER A 123 14.37 -1.63 2.52
N ASP A 124 15.37 -0.94 3.04
CA ASP A 124 15.56 0.50 2.87
C ASP A 124 16.86 0.79 2.08
N ASP A 125 17.29 2.05 2.06
CA ASP A 125 18.50 2.45 1.33
C ASP A 125 19.79 1.90 1.99
N VAL A 126 19.74 1.40 3.22
CA VAL A 126 20.89 0.80 3.92
C VAL A 126 20.94 -0.72 3.68
N GLY A 127 19.81 -1.39 3.55
CA GLY A 127 19.77 -2.83 3.34
C GLY A 127 18.45 -3.49 3.66
N VAL A 128 18.48 -4.82 3.77
CA VAL A 128 17.30 -5.63 4.12
C VAL A 128 16.95 -5.41 5.59
N ILE A 129 15.69 -5.03 5.82
CA ILE A 129 15.14 -4.83 7.17
C ILE A 129 14.54 -6.13 7.69
N ASP A 130 13.66 -6.75 6.88
CA ASP A 130 12.94 -7.96 7.29
C ASP A 130 12.38 -8.70 6.07
N THR A 131 11.96 -9.94 6.32
CA THR A 131 11.28 -10.79 5.34
C THR A 131 9.96 -11.25 5.93
N VAL A 132 8.87 -10.75 5.39
CA VAL A 132 7.52 -11.01 5.91
C VAL A 132 6.74 -11.96 5.01
N GLN A 133 5.93 -12.82 5.62
CA GLN A 133 5.00 -13.68 4.89
C GLN A 133 3.71 -12.91 4.60
N ALA A 134 3.41 -12.68 3.32
CA ALA A 134 2.18 -12.06 2.91
C ALA A 134 0.99 -12.98 3.19
N GLN A 135 0.05 -12.50 3.98
CA GLN A 135 -1.24 -13.13 4.21
C GLN A 135 -2.30 -12.55 3.25
N ASN A 136 -3.51 -13.06 3.26
CA ASN A 136 -4.59 -12.63 2.35
C ASN A 136 -4.91 -11.12 2.41
N VAL A 137 -4.59 -10.46 3.53
CA VAL A 137 -4.82 -9.03 3.77
C VAL A 137 -3.52 -8.21 3.84
N GLY A 138 -2.37 -8.84 3.54
CA GLY A 138 -1.06 -8.23 3.67
C GLY A 138 -0.35 -8.52 4.98
N ALA A 139 0.82 -7.91 5.16
CA ALA A 139 1.63 -7.97 6.37
C ALA A 139 1.96 -6.56 6.85
N GLY A 140 2.06 -6.37 8.16
CA GLY A 140 2.43 -5.11 8.78
C GLY A 140 3.75 -5.23 9.54
N LEU A 141 4.60 -4.21 9.38
CA LEU A 141 5.85 -4.05 10.11
C LEU A 141 5.81 -2.72 10.87
N ALA A 142 6.38 -2.69 12.06
CA ALA A 142 6.62 -1.46 12.79
C ALA A 142 8.14 -1.20 12.82
N LEU A 143 8.57 -0.08 12.27
CA LEU A 143 9.96 0.31 12.22
C LEU A 143 10.18 1.53 13.11
N ASN A 144 11.20 1.49 13.96
CA ASN A 144 11.57 2.67 14.76
C ASN A 144 12.17 3.78 13.88
N ALA A 145 12.89 3.40 12.84
CA ALA A 145 13.44 4.31 11.84
C ALA A 145 13.55 3.60 10.49
N ALA A 146 13.52 4.35 9.41
CA ALA A 146 13.80 3.88 8.07
C ALA A 146 14.72 4.87 7.36
N ALA A 147 15.73 4.37 6.69
CA ALA A 147 16.68 5.18 5.95
C ALA A 147 16.21 5.35 4.50
N GLY A 148 15.65 6.53 4.19
CA GLY A 148 15.28 6.87 2.82
C GLY A 148 14.07 6.10 2.29
N ARG A 149 14.23 5.46 1.14
CA ARG A 149 13.17 4.75 0.43
C ARG A 149 13.00 3.33 0.96
N LEU A 150 11.77 2.98 1.31
CA LEU A 150 11.38 1.59 1.59
C LEU A 150 11.01 0.88 0.29
N THR A 151 11.49 -0.34 0.12
CA THR A 151 11.15 -1.20 -1.01
C THR A 151 10.65 -2.55 -0.53
N ALA A 152 9.58 -3.03 -1.16
CA ALA A 152 9.11 -4.40 -0.99
C ALA A 152 9.30 -5.16 -2.30
N ARG A 153 9.82 -6.39 -2.22
CA ARG A 153 10.15 -7.19 -3.40
C ARG A 153 9.62 -8.61 -3.28
N VAL A 154 8.97 -9.09 -4.35
CA VAL A 154 8.54 -10.48 -4.51
C VAL A 154 8.53 -10.87 -5.98
N LYS A 155 9.11 -12.02 -6.37
CA LYS A 155 9.03 -12.59 -7.73
C LYS A 155 9.20 -11.56 -8.87
N GLY A 156 10.24 -10.72 -8.82
CA GLY A 156 10.50 -9.72 -9.86
C GLY A 156 9.63 -8.46 -9.78
N SER A 157 8.63 -8.40 -8.92
CA SER A 157 7.84 -7.19 -8.65
C SER A 157 8.46 -6.40 -7.50
N VAL A 158 8.56 -5.09 -7.67
CA VAL A 158 9.12 -4.16 -6.69
C VAL A 158 8.16 -3.00 -6.51
N ALA A 159 7.74 -2.77 -5.26
CA ALA A 159 6.99 -1.58 -4.88
C ALA A 159 7.88 -0.71 -3.97
N SER A 160 7.72 0.60 -4.05
CA SER A 160 8.52 1.53 -3.24
C SER A 160 7.69 2.67 -2.66
N ALA A 161 7.95 2.98 -1.39
CA ALA A 161 7.36 4.11 -0.68
C ALA A 161 8.46 4.91 0.03
N ILE A 162 8.24 6.20 0.19
CA ILE A 162 9.06 7.01 1.09
C ILE A 162 8.22 7.23 2.35
N PRO A 163 8.77 7.03 3.56
CA PRO A 163 8.07 7.38 4.79
C PRO A 163 7.59 8.82 4.70
N ARG A 164 6.28 8.98 4.61
CA ARG A 164 5.65 10.29 4.42
C ARG A 164 5.52 10.96 5.77
N ASP A 165 5.75 12.24 5.77
CA ASP A 165 5.32 13.19 6.77
C ASP A 165 5.69 12.84 8.22
N SER A 166 5.86 13.83 9.03
CA SER A 166 5.76 13.70 10.48
C SER A 166 4.29 13.84 10.89
N VAL A 167 3.96 13.39 12.09
CA VAL A 167 2.67 13.65 12.70
C VAL A 167 2.83 14.60 13.86
N ALA A 168 1.91 15.54 14.01
CA ALA A 168 1.84 16.37 15.21
C ALA A 168 1.14 15.56 16.32
N ILE A 169 1.87 15.31 17.40
CA ILE A 169 1.35 14.60 18.56
C ILE A 169 1.10 15.59 19.66
N HIS A 170 -0.16 15.64 20.11
CA HIS A 170 -0.58 16.43 21.24
C HIS A 170 -0.53 15.63 22.53
N LYS A 171 -0.97 16.23 23.62
CA LYS A 171 -1.04 15.59 24.93
C LYS A 171 -2.06 14.45 24.97
N VAL A 172 -1.95 13.61 25.98
CA VAL A 172 -2.99 12.66 26.38
C VAL A 172 -3.62 13.16 27.68
N LEU A 173 -4.95 13.11 27.76
CA LEU A 173 -5.67 13.39 28.99
C LEU A 173 -6.07 12.06 29.64
N VAL A 174 -5.69 11.85 30.89
CA VAL A 174 -6.12 10.73 31.72
C VAL A 174 -7.12 11.20 32.75
N ILE A 175 -8.28 10.56 32.82
CA ILE A 175 -9.34 10.88 33.79
C ILE A 175 -9.62 9.62 34.60
N GLY A 176 -9.48 9.70 35.92
CA GLY A 176 -9.66 8.54 36.81
C GLY A 176 -9.77 8.91 38.27
N ASP A 177 -10.12 7.94 39.09
CA ASP A 177 -10.04 8.02 40.55
C ASP A 177 -8.58 7.82 41.01
N ALA A 178 -8.23 8.41 42.15
CA ALA A 178 -6.92 8.20 42.75
C ALA A 178 -6.75 6.71 43.11
N GLY A 179 -5.78 6.07 42.47
CA GLY A 179 -5.53 4.63 42.64
C GLY A 179 -4.32 4.16 41.87
N TRP A 180 -4.07 2.85 41.96
CA TRP A 180 -2.94 2.24 41.27
C TRP A 180 -3.08 2.28 39.74
N GLU A 181 -4.31 2.10 39.22
CA GLU A 181 -4.56 2.13 37.78
C GLU A 181 -4.21 3.49 37.20
N SER A 182 -4.78 4.59 37.73
CA SER A 182 -4.50 5.94 37.25
C SER A 182 -3.02 6.30 37.36
N LYS A 183 -2.38 5.94 38.51
CA LYS A 183 -0.96 6.17 38.72
C LYS A 183 -0.08 5.48 37.67
N PHE A 184 -0.34 4.19 37.41
CA PHE A 184 0.52 3.44 36.51
C PHE A 184 0.20 3.66 35.04
N VAL A 185 -1.02 4.05 34.69
CA VAL A 185 -1.38 4.47 33.32
C VAL A 185 -0.67 5.80 32.99
N VAL A 186 -0.73 6.78 33.88
CA VAL A 186 -0.02 8.04 33.69
C VAL A 186 1.49 7.79 33.57
N ALA A 187 2.08 7.03 34.49
CA ALA A 187 3.50 6.71 34.45
C ALA A 187 3.89 5.95 33.17
N ALA A 188 3.07 4.99 32.74
CA ALA A 188 3.35 4.22 31.50
C ALA A 188 3.38 5.11 30.26
N LEU A 189 2.49 6.07 30.16
CA LEU A 189 2.44 7.00 29.04
C LEU A 189 3.60 8.02 29.09
N GLU A 190 3.89 8.57 30.27
CA GLU A 190 5.00 9.53 30.46
C GLU A 190 6.36 8.89 30.17
N GLU A 191 6.59 7.66 30.65
CA GLU A 191 7.81 6.88 30.42
C GLU A 191 8.05 6.59 28.92
N GLU A 192 7.00 6.55 28.09
CA GLU A 192 7.09 6.40 26.63
C GLU A 192 7.05 7.76 25.88
N GLY A 193 7.21 8.86 26.61
CA GLY A 193 7.36 10.19 26.05
C GLY A 193 6.06 10.94 25.75
N TRP A 194 4.90 10.40 26.12
CA TRP A 194 3.66 11.17 26.04
C TRP A 194 3.66 12.31 27.04
N LYS A 195 3.21 13.47 26.62
CA LYS A 195 2.87 14.56 27.55
C LYS A 195 1.48 14.28 28.09
N VAL A 196 1.37 14.08 29.40
CA VAL A 196 0.11 13.70 30.05
C VAL A 196 -0.41 14.85 30.91
N ASP A 197 -1.68 15.22 30.67
CA ASP A 197 -2.49 15.96 31.63
C ASP A 197 -3.41 14.94 32.34
N ALA A 198 -3.61 15.04 33.65
CA ALA A 198 -4.43 14.13 34.42
C ALA A 198 -5.45 14.84 35.30
N PHE A 199 -6.70 14.35 35.27
CA PHE A 199 -7.78 14.77 36.18
C PHE A 199 -8.08 13.61 37.10
N ILE A 200 -7.60 13.70 38.34
CA ILE A 200 -7.67 12.61 39.32
C ILE A 200 -8.61 13.01 40.43
N ARG A 201 -9.74 12.32 40.54
CA ARG A 201 -10.65 12.48 41.65
C ARG A 201 -10.10 11.78 42.91
N VAL A 202 -9.84 12.56 43.94
CA VAL A 202 -9.28 12.05 45.21
C VAL A 202 -10.38 11.75 46.23
N ALA A 203 -11.47 12.53 46.19
CA ALA A 203 -12.65 12.34 47.01
C ALA A 203 -13.86 12.93 46.31
N PRO A 204 -15.10 12.66 46.75
CA PRO A 204 -16.28 13.30 46.20
C PRO A 204 -16.15 14.84 46.22
N GLY A 205 -16.19 15.46 45.03
CA GLY A 205 -16.04 16.89 44.87
C GLY A 205 -14.60 17.43 44.98
N VAL A 206 -13.58 16.55 45.16
CA VAL A 206 -12.19 16.95 45.23
C VAL A 206 -11.43 16.29 44.05
N GLU A 207 -10.93 17.12 43.16
CA GLU A 207 -10.14 16.70 42.01
C GLU A 207 -8.75 17.37 42.05
N VAL A 208 -7.74 16.58 41.75
CA VAL A 208 -6.36 17.04 41.55
C VAL A 208 -6.08 17.04 40.06
N THR A 209 -5.62 18.16 39.55
CA THR A 209 -5.31 18.31 38.12
C THR A 209 -3.80 18.43 37.96
N GLN A 210 -3.25 17.52 37.15
CA GLN A 210 -1.91 17.66 36.58
C GLN A 210 -2.07 18.30 35.21
N GLY A 211 -1.39 19.43 34.99
CA GLY A 211 -1.48 20.18 33.73
C GLY A 211 -2.58 21.23 33.77
N SER A 212 -3.07 21.63 32.60
CA SER A 212 -4.04 22.71 32.48
C SER A 212 -5.40 22.21 32.00
N ALA A 213 -6.40 22.36 32.84
CA ALA A 213 -7.71 21.72 32.78
C ALA A 213 -8.75 22.33 31.79
N ALA A 214 -8.38 23.27 30.91
CA ALA A 214 -9.40 24.16 30.36
C ALA A 214 -10.34 23.53 29.33
N VAL A 215 -9.83 22.90 28.25
CA VAL A 215 -10.67 22.48 27.13
C VAL A 215 -10.23 21.08 26.63
N ILE A 216 -11.19 20.19 26.43
CA ILE A 216 -10.95 18.87 25.82
C ILE A 216 -11.25 19.00 24.33
N ASP A 217 -10.22 19.25 23.53
CA ASP A 217 -10.30 19.38 22.08
C ASP A 217 -9.07 18.81 21.34
N THR A 218 -9.18 18.65 20.03
CA THR A 218 -8.14 18.06 19.17
C THR A 218 -6.94 18.98 18.92
N SER A 219 -7.02 20.26 19.25
CA SER A 219 -5.86 21.16 19.19
C SER A 219 -4.90 20.93 20.36
N ARG A 220 -5.40 20.33 21.43
CA ARG A 220 -4.68 20.14 22.67
C ARG A 220 -4.34 18.69 22.97
N TYR A 221 -5.28 17.79 22.68
CA TYR A 221 -5.14 16.38 23.01
C TYR A 221 -5.20 15.48 21.76
N SER A 222 -4.32 14.49 21.73
CA SER A 222 -4.37 13.40 20.77
C SER A 222 -5.33 12.29 21.21
N ALA A 223 -5.41 12.06 22.52
CA ALA A 223 -6.30 11.06 23.10
C ALA A 223 -6.78 11.43 24.49
N VAL A 224 -7.92 10.84 24.87
CA VAL A 224 -8.47 10.84 26.23
C VAL A 224 -8.59 9.40 26.70
N VAL A 225 -8.06 9.12 27.89
CA VAL A 225 -8.18 7.83 28.58
C VAL A 225 -9.15 8.00 29.74
N ALA A 226 -10.31 7.38 29.67
CA ALA A 226 -11.32 7.36 30.74
C ALA A 226 -11.22 6.04 31.51
N LEU A 227 -10.83 6.10 32.77
CA LEU A 227 -10.55 4.93 33.58
C LEU A 227 -11.76 4.43 34.38
N ASP A 228 -12.63 5.34 34.82
CA ASP A 228 -13.73 4.99 35.73
C ASP A 228 -14.84 6.03 35.75
N GLY A 229 -15.66 6.01 36.81
CA GLY A 229 -16.81 6.90 37.00
C GLY A 229 -16.49 8.38 37.11
N SER A 230 -15.25 8.76 37.38
CA SER A 230 -14.80 10.14 37.43
C SER A 230 -14.89 10.84 36.08
N ALA A 231 -14.92 10.08 34.98
CA ALA A 231 -15.09 10.61 33.62
C ALA A 231 -16.52 11.06 33.30
N SER A 232 -17.53 10.70 34.10
CA SER A 232 -18.95 11.00 33.84
C SER A 232 -19.23 12.49 33.67
N PRO A 233 -18.69 13.42 34.46
CA PRO A 233 -18.93 14.86 34.28
C PRO A 233 -18.37 15.42 32.95
N TYR A 234 -17.43 14.72 32.36
CA TYR A 234 -16.75 15.12 31.13
C TYR A 234 -17.33 14.42 29.88
N ALA A 235 -18.28 13.52 30.02
CA ALA A 235 -18.75 12.62 28.97
C ALA A 235 -19.14 13.35 27.67
N ASN A 236 -19.92 14.42 27.76
CA ASN A 236 -20.33 15.18 26.57
C ASN A 236 -19.14 15.82 25.84
N ARG A 237 -18.15 16.31 26.57
CA ARG A 237 -16.92 16.89 26.00
C ARG A 237 -16.07 15.82 25.35
N ILE A 238 -15.97 14.62 25.95
CA ILE A 238 -15.24 13.48 25.41
C ILE A 238 -15.91 12.97 24.12
N ILE A 239 -17.26 12.92 24.10
CA ILE A 239 -18.01 12.53 22.90
C ILE A 239 -17.77 13.53 21.77
N GLU A 240 -17.82 14.82 22.05
CA GLU A 240 -17.58 15.85 21.04
C GLU A 240 -16.12 15.82 20.55
N PHE A 241 -15.16 15.65 21.46
CA PHE A 241 -13.75 15.42 21.13
C PHE A 241 -13.57 14.22 20.18
N ALA A 242 -14.25 13.09 20.44
CA ALA A 242 -14.21 11.94 19.55
C ALA A 242 -14.84 12.25 18.18
N ARG A 243 -15.97 12.99 18.13
CA ARG A 243 -16.61 13.36 16.87
C ARG A 243 -15.73 14.22 15.97
N THR A 244 -14.92 15.09 16.57
CA THR A 244 -14.01 16.02 15.85
C THR A 244 -12.67 15.37 15.46
N GLY A 245 -12.45 14.10 15.80
CA GLY A 245 -11.26 13.35 15.37
C GLY A 245 -10.41 12.80 16.52
N GLY A 246 -10.69 13.17 17.76
CA GLY A 246 -9.96 12.71 18.93
C GLY A 246 -10.07 11.20 19.19
N GLY A 247 -9.04 10.63 19.78
CA GLY A 247 -9.02 9.24 20.22
C GLY A 247 -9.52 9.06 21.65
N VAL A 248 -10.31 8.04 21.91
CA VAL A 248 -10.79 7.75 23.27
C VAL A 248 -10.47 6.29 23.62
N VAL A 249 -9.94 6.09 24.83
CA VAL A 249 -9.77 4.75 25.42
C VAL A 249 -10.68 4.64 26.63
N LEU A 250 -11.54 3.65 26.64
CA LEU A 250 -12.48 3.37 27.75
C LEU A 250 -12.06 2.06 28.42
N THR A 251 -11.84 2.09 29.72
CA THR A 251 -11.78 0.86 30.54
C THR A 251 -13.16 0.25 30.69
N PRO A 252 -13.31 -0.98 31.19
CA PRO A 252 -14.61 -1.59 31.47
C PRO A 252 -15.47 -0.72 32.39
N GLN A 253 -14.88 -0.13 33.43
CA GLN A 253 -15.60 0.72 34.38
C GLN A 253 -16.16 1.99 33.73
N ALA A 254 -15.36 2.70 32.95
CA ALA A 254 -15.81 3.87 32.20
C ALA A 254 -16.88 3.48 31.14
N ALA A 255 -16.73 2.34 30.51
CA ALA A 255 -17.68 1.86 29.51
C ALA A 255 -19.05 1.45 30.10
N THR A 256 -19.18 1.18 31.39
CA THR A 256 -20.50 0.91 32.02
C THR A 256 -21.33 2.18 32.25
N LEU A 257 -20.73 3.36 32.20
CA LEU A 257 -21.42 4.63 32.44
C LEU A 257 -22.41 4.94 31.32
N ASP A 258 -23.67 5.23 31.66
CA ASP A 258 -24.66 5.61 30.64
C ASP A 258 -24.27 6.86 29.85
N ALA A 259 -23.60 7.80 30.50
CA ALA A 259 -23.05 8.99 29.85
C ALA A 259 -22.06 8.65 28.71
N MET A 260 -21.40 7.49 28.75
CA MET A 260 -20.45 7.02 27.73
C MET A 260 -21.07 6.06 26.70
N ALA A 261 -22.39 5.86 26.71
CA ALA A 261 -23.08 4.89 25.86
C ALA A 261 -22.79 5.06 24.35
N LEU A 262 -22.59 6.27 23.87
CA LEU A 262 -22.28 6.57 22.46
C LEU A 262 -20.88 6.12 22.06
N LEU A 263 -19.95 6.04 23.00
CA LEU A 263 -18.55 5.64 22.75
C LEU A 263 -18.34 4.14 22.85
N ARG A 264 -19.26 3.39 23.43
CA ARG A 264 -19.14 1.94 23.61
C ARG A 264 -19.12 1.19 22.29
N ALA A 265 -18.19 0.25 22.16
CA ALA A 265 -18.15 -0.71 21.07
C ALA A 265 -19.09 -1.90 21.29
N GLY A 266 -19.40 -2.21 22.56
CA GLY A 266 -20.31 -3.27 22.96
C GLY A 266 -20.67 -3.18 24.45
N THR A 267 -21.45 -4.13 24.94
CA THR A 267 -21.84 -4.19 26.36
C THR A 267 -20.74 -4.87 27.17
N VAL A 268 -20.40 -4.29 28.31
CA VAL A 268 -19.46 -4.91 29.26
C VAL A 268 -20.20 -5.99 30.04
N SER A 269 -19.66 -7.19 30.04
CA SER A 269 -20.17 -8.29 30.88
C SER A 269 -19.46 -8.27 32.26
N ARG A 270 -19.98 -9.07 33.19
CA ARG A 270 -19.35 -9.21 34.51
C ARG A 270 -17.92 -9.76 34.33
N ALA A 271 -16.96 -9.19 35.06
CA ALA A 271 -15.60 -9.67 35.05
C ALA A 271 -15.50 -11.14 35.53
N THR A 272 -14.72 -11.92 34.82
CA THR A 272 -14.34 -13.27 35.24
C THR A 272 -12.99 -13.19 35.92
N SER A 273 -12.94 -13.69 37.16
CA SER A 273 -11.74 -13.66 38.01
C SER A 273 -10.66 -14.71 37.62
N GLU A 274 -10.89 -15.51 36.60
CA GLU A 274 -9.91 -16.48 36.16
C GLU A 274 -8.77 -15.80 35.40
N ALA A 275 -7.64 -15.69 36.08
CA ALA A 275 -6.37 -15.33 35.47
C ALA A 275 -5.93 -16.42 34.47
N ARG A 276 -6.27 -16.28 33.21
CA ARG A 276 -5.70 -17.10 32.14
C ARG A 276 -4.56 -16.33 31.50
N ALA A 277 -3.44 -17.00 31.31
CA ALA A 277 -2.34 -16.46 30.53
C ALA A 277 -2.84 -16.08 29.15
N ILE A 278 -2.59 -14.83 28.73
CA ILE A 278 -2.91 -14.34 27.41
C ILE A 278 -1.62 -14.25 26.63
N GLN A 279 -1.60 -14.88 25.47
CA GLN A 279 -0.63 -14.50 24.44
C GLN A 279 -1.29 -13.43 23.56
N ALA A 280 -0.96 -12.16 23.80
CA ALA A 280 -1.34 -11.09 22.91
C ALA A 280 -0.30 -11.03 21.79
N GLY A 281 -0.72 -11.33 20.57
CA GLY A 281 -0.04 -11.00 19.30
C GLY A 281 1.47 -11.12 19.27
N GLY A 282 2.03 -12.24 19.74
CA GLY A 282 3.41 -12.53 19.45
C GLY A 282 4.43 -12.45 20.58
N SER A 283 4.07 -12.29 21.88
CA SER A 283 5.03 -12.61 22.97
C SER A 283 4.70 -12.09 24.39
N VAL A 284 3.72 -11.21 24.56
CA VAL A 284 3.42 -10.67 25.90
C VAL A 284 2.42 -11.58 26.60
N THR A 285 2.87 -12.27 27.66
CA THR A 285 2.00 -13.05 28.52
C THR A 285 1.36 -12.12 29.56
N LEU A 286 0.12 -11.70 29.33
CA LEU A 286 -0.66 -10.95 30.33
C LEU A 286 -1.19 -11.95 31.37
N THR A 287 -0.32 -12.34 32.30
CA THR A 287 -0.70 -13.19 33.42
C THR A 287 -1.43 -12.34 34.45
N THR A 288 -2.55 -12.79 34.98
CA THR A 288 -3.28 -12.20 36.13
C THR A 288 -4.30 -11.08 35.83
N LEU A 289 -4.59 -10.73 34.59
CA LEU A 289 -5.64 -9.73 34.32
C LEU A 289 -7.05 -10.32 34.38
N ALA A 290 -7.93 -9.71 35.17
CA ALA A 290 -9.35 -9.95 35.09
C ALA A 290 -9.88 -9.42 33.75
N LEU A 291 -10.78 -10.19 33.14
CA LEU A 291 -11.41 -9.83 31.89
C LEU A 291 -12.92 -9.65 32.08
N ALA A 292 -13.43 -8.47 31.84
CA ALA A 292 -14.83 -8.18 31.66
C ALA A 292 -15.14 -8.21 30.13
N PRO A 293 -15.60 -9.34 29.58
CA PRO A 293 -15.77 -9.51 28.16
C PRO A 293 -16.71 -8.48 27.54
N ILE A 294 -16.35 -8.03 26.33
CA ILE A 294 -17.24 -7.18 25.53
C ILE A 294 -18.20 -8.07 24.77
N THR A 295 -19.46 -8.01 25.15
CA THR A 295 -20.55 -8.76 24.54
C THR A 295 -21.42 -7.85 23.68
N SER A 296 -22.34 -8.42 22.90
CA SER A 296 -23.26 -7.63 22.05
C SER A 296 -22.54 -6.52 21.28
N LEU A 297 -21.45 -6.93 20.57
CA LEU A 297 -20.67 -5.98 19.77
C LEU A 297 -21.59 -5.25 18.78
N ARG A 298 -21.48 -3.94 18.71
CA ARG A 298 -22.28 -3.12 17.77
C ARG A 298 -21.86 -3.41 16.34
N SER A 299 -22.77 -3.23 15.40
CA SER A 299 -22.51 -3.47 13.97
C SER A 299 -21.43 -2.55 13.37
N ASP A 300 -21.22 -1.38 13.99
CA ASP A 300 -20.21 -0.37 13.62
C ASP A 300 -18.89 -0.51 14.40
N ALA A 301 -18.72 -1.61 15.16
CA ALA A 301 -17.55 -1.90 15.97
C ALA A 301 -16.79 -3.12 15.46
N VAL A 302 -15.46 -3.11 15.65
CA VAL A 302 -14.54 -4.16 15.25
C VAL A 302 -13.82 -4.71 16.46
N ALA A 303 -13.80 -6.05 16.61
CA ALA A 303 -12.99 -6.71 17.61
C ALA A 303 -11.50 -6.66 17.17
N LEU A 304 -10.65 -6.03 17.98
CA LEU A 304 -9.21 -5.99 17.76
C LEU A 304 -8.50 -7.17 18.41
N GLU A 305 -8.97 -7.57 19.59
CA GLU A 305 -8.38 -8.67 20.34
C GLU A 305 -9.49 -9.60 20.85
N LYS A 306 -9.26 -10.91 20.72
CA LYS A 306 -10.08 -11.95 21.31
C LYS A 306 -9.24 -12.82 22.23
N ARG A 307 -9.80 -13.15 23.41
CA ARG A 307 -9.19 -14.03 24.38
C ARG A 307 -10.14 -15.20 24.66
N ALA A 308 -9.68 -16.42 24.46
CA ALA A 308 -10.50 -17.63 24.63
C ALA A 308 -11.88 -17.52 23.93
N GLY A 309 -11.91 -16.92 22.73
CA GLY A 309 -13.14 -16.76 21.94
C GLY A 309 -14.00 -15.54 22.27
N VAL A 310 -13.74 -14.84 23.38
CA VAL A 310 -14.48 -13.63 23.75
C VAL A 310 -13.72 -12.37 23.39
N VAL A 311 -14.44 -11.28 23.12
CA VAL A 311 -13.83 -10.00 22.75
C VAL A 311 -13.24 -9.32 23.96
N ALA A 312 -11.94 -9.08 23.94
CA ALA A 312 -11.17 -8.41 24.99
C ALA A 312 -10.93 -6.93 24.68
N ILE A 313 -10.74 -6.58 23.42
CA ILE A 313 -10.56 -5.19 22.96
C ILE A 313 -11.39 -4.99 21.70
N ALA A 314 -12.12 -3.91 21.66
CA ALA A 314 -12.89 -3.53 20.48
C ALA A 314 -12.74 -2.03 20.19
N VAL A 315 -12.86 -1.65 18.93
CA VAL A 315 -12.81 -0.27 18.48
C VAL A 315 -14.03 0.09 17.68
N LYS A 316 -14.46 1.33 17.80
CA LYS A 316 -15.57 1.91 17.08
C LYS A 316 -15.21 3.27 16.54
N ARG A 317 -15.70 3.61 15.35
CA ARG A 317 -15.55 4.96 14.78
C ARG A 317 -16.65 5.88 15.31
N ILE A 318 -16.29 7.08 15.71
CA ILE A 318 -17.21 8.13 16.19
C ILE A 318 -16.91 9.41 15.41
N GLY A 319 -17.74 9.74 14.42
CA GLY A 319 -17.42 10.87 13.54
C GLY A 319 -16.07 10.68 12.83
N ALA A 320 -15.17 11.63 13.03
CA ALA A 320 -13.80 11.57 12.49
C ALA A 320 -12.82 10.81 13.42
N GLY A 321 -13.16 10.58 14.68
CA GLY A 321 -12.30 9.92 15.67
C GLY A 321 -12.63 8.46 15.92
N ARG A 322 -12.03 7.90 16.97
CA ARG A 322 -12.14 6.49 17.35
C ARG A 322 -12.28 6.34 18.85
N ALA A 323 -13.16 5.41 19.27
CA ALA A 323 -13.26 4.98 20.65
C ALA A 323 -12.84 3.52 20.74
N LEU A 324 -11.85 3.23 21.57
CA LEU A 324 -11.38 1.90 21.91
C LEU A 324 -11.93 1.53 23.28
N GLN A 325 -12.56 0.37 23.37
CA GLN A 325 -13.10 -0.18 24.60
C GLN A 325 -12.26 -1.37 25.01
N LEU A 326 -11.81 -1.35 26.27
CA LEU A 326 -11.09 -2.43 26.92
C LEU A 326 -12.05 -3.35 27.66
N GLY A 327 -11.70 -4.62 27.74
CA GLY A 327 -12.29 -5.61 28.66
C GLY A 327 -11.39 -5.94 29.84
N TYR A 328 -10.16 -5.45 29.86
CA TYR A 328 -9.21 -5.73 30.95
C TYR A 328 -9.42 -4.78 32.12
N GLU A 329 -9.46 -5.35 33.31
CA GLU A 329 -9.55 -4.61 34.56
C GLU A 329 -8.22 -4.69 35.34
N ASP A 330 -7.98 -3.70 36.19
CA ASP A 330 -6.83 -3.67 37.11
C ASP A 330 -5.48 -3.98 36.43
N THR A 331 -5.15 -3.30 35.33
CA THR A 331 -3.95 -3.56 34.55
C THR A 331 -2.66 -3.32 35.37
N TRP A 332 -2.75 -2.52 36.42
CA TRP A 332 -1.69 -2.30 37.39
C TRP A 332 -1.20 -3.62 38.06
N ARG A 333 -2.07 -4.61 38.22
CA ARG A 333 -1.71 -5.92 38.80
C ARG A 333 -0.69 -6.65 37.96
N TRP A 334 -0.83 -6.56 36.62
CA TRP A 334 0.13 -7.10 35.70
C TRP A 334 1.50 -6.42 35.83
N ARG A 335 1.53 -5.08 35.92
CA ARG A 335 2.76 -4.32 36.12
C ARG A 335 3.49 -4.73 37.42
N MET A 336 2.74 -5.02 38.47
CA MET A 336 3.28 -5.35 39.79
C MET A 336 3.63 -6.84 39.98
N GLY A 337 2.92 -7.72 39.32
CA GLY A 337 3.02 -9.18 39.57
C GLY A 337 3.42 -10.01 38.34
N GLY A 338 3.69 -9.39 37.22
CA GLY A 338 3.89 -10.10 35.94
C GLY A 338 5.30 -10.59 35.62
N GLY A 339 6.27 -10.46 36.54
CA GLY A 339 7.67 -10.90 36.33
C GLY A 339 8.57 -9.83 35.69
N ASP A 340 9.79 -10.23 35.28
CA ASP A 340 10.89 -9.29 34.92
C ASP A 340 10.61 -8.35 33.76
N GLY A 341 9.71 -8.67 32.84
CA GLY A 341 9.36 -7.82 31.69
C GLY A 341 8.10 -6.98 31.88
N ALA A 342 7.32 -7.22 32.94
CA ALA A 342 5.96 -6.71 33.07
C ALA A 342 5.84 -5.19 33.05
N VAL A 343 6.79 -4.48 33.65
CA VAL A 343 6.83 -3.02 33.67
C VAL A 343 6.97 -2.46 32.27
N ARG A 344 7.91 -2.99 31.49
CA ARG A 344 8.13 -2.58 30.10
C ARG A 344 6.94 -2.94 29.23
N ASP A 345 6.42 -4.15 29.39
CA ASP A 345 5.35 -4.67 28.56
C ASP A 345 4.02 -3.94 28.83
N HIS A 346 3.71 -3.62 30.08
CA HIS A 346 2.57 -2.78 30.47
C HIS A 346 2.67 -1.39 29.84
N ARG A 347 3.86 -0.78 29.87
CA ARG A 347 4.14 0.52 29.30
C ARG A 347 3.92 0.53 27.79
N LEU A 348 4.52 -0.43 27.07
CA LEU A 348 4.36 -0.57 25.62
C LEU A 348 2.92 -0.86 25.22
N TRP A 349 2.21 -1.65 26.02
CA TRP A 349 0.81 -1.97 25.78
C TRP A 349 -0.10 -0.75 25.87
N TRP A 350 0.00 0.03 26.95
CA TRP A 350 -0.78 1.28 27.10
C TRP A 350 -0.45 2.29 26.01
N THR A 351 0.80 2.46 25.69
CA THR A 351 1.23 3.33 24.57
C THR A 351 0.67 2.83 23.24
N GLY A 352 0.68 1.53 22.99
CA GLY A 352 0.10 0.93 21.80
C GLY A 352 -1.41 1.19 21.68
N LEU A 353 -2.16 1.05 22.76
CA LEU A 353 -3.60 1.35 22.82
C LEU A 353 -3.88 2.82 22.48
N VAL A 354 -3.20 3.73 23.14
CA VAL A 354 -3.35 5.18 22.92
C VAL A 354 -2.96 5.54 21.48
N SER A 355 -1.82 5.06 21.00
CA SER A 355 -1.33 5.32 19.64
C SER A 355 -2.30 4.81 18.56
N SER A 356 -3.03 3.71 18.83
CA SER A 356 -3.97 3.13 17.86
C SER A 356 -5.19 4.01 17.59
N VAL A 357 -5.55 4.89 18.50
CA VAL A 357 -6.69 5.80 18.38
C VAL A 357 -6.30 7.27 18.32
N ALA A 358 -5.09 7.63 18.72
CA ALA A 358 -4.67 9.01 18.87
C ALA A 358 -4.90 9.84 17.59
N TYR A 359 -5.45 11.05 17.79
CA TYR A 359 -5.48 12.08 16.77
C TYR A 359 -4.06 12.61 16.55
N ALA A 360 -3.57 12.39 15.36
CA ALA A 360 -2.23 12.79 14.96
C ALA A 360 -2.30 13.38 13.54
N PRO A 361 -2.59 14.68 13.39
CA PRO A 361 -2.67 15.32 12.10
C PRO A 361 -1.32 15.24 11.38
N ARG A 362 -1.37 14.93 10.09
CA ARG A 362 -0.17 14.90 9.26
C ARG A 362 0.37 16.30 9.07
N VAL A 363 1.67 16.43 9.26
CA VAL A 363 2.41 17.62 8.94
C VAL A 363 3.13 17.37 7.63
N PRO A 364 2.72 18.02 6.52
CA PRO A 364 3.38 17.82 5.23
C PRO A 364 4.87 18.14 5.36
N ARG A 365 5.71 17.20 5.00
CA ARG A 365 7.14 17.45 4.83
C ARG A 365 7.35 17.98 3.44
N ALA A 366 8.19 18.99 3.28
CA ALA A 366 8.58 19.48 1.96
C ALA A 366 9.07 18.28 1.14
N THR A 367 8.32 17.94 0.10
CA THR A 367 8.51 16.73 -0.69
C THR A 367 9.87 16.76 -1.39
N ALA A 368 10.73 15.84 -1.03
CA ALA A 368 11.80 15.45 -1.94
C ALA A 368 11.14 14.88 -3.22
N THR A 369 11.59 15.36 -4.37
CA THR A 369 11.08 15.03 -5.73
C THR A 369 11.32 13.58 -6.15
N THR A 370 11.51 12.66 -5.22
CA THR A 370 11.76 11.24 -5.51
C THR A 370 10.45 10.52 -5.74
N ALA A 371 10.26 10.05 -6.97
CA ALA A 371 9.07 9.30 -7.35
C ALA A 371 8.93 8.02 -6.53
N THR A 372 7.77 7.83 -5.92
CA THR A 372 7.36 6.59 -5.26
C THR A 372 6.52 5.75 -6.20
N ASP A 373 6.60 4.44 -6.07
CA ASP A 373 5.80 3.48 -6.84
C ASP A 373 5.17 2.49 -5.87
N GLU A 374 4.16 2.94 -5.18
CA GLU A 374 3.55 2.22 -4.06
C GLU A 374 2.75 1.00 -4.50
N ALA A 375 2.17 1.03 -5.69
CA ALA A 375 1.33 -0.03 -6.22
C ALA A 375 1.58 -0.23 -7.74
N PRO A 376 2.75 -0.72 -8.13
CA PRO A 376 3.19 -0.77 -9.53
C PRO A 376 2.25 -1.58 -10.43
N THR A 377 1.72 -2.70 -9.94
CA THR A 377 0.76 -3.53 -10.71
C THR A 377 -0.57 -2.80 -10.93
N VAL A 378 -1.05 -2.06 -9.93
CA VAL A 378 -2.25 -1.24 -10.06
C VAL A 378 -2.02 -0.11 -11.05
N GLY A 379 -0.85 0.53 -10.99
CA GLY A 379 -0.44 1.55 -11.95
C GLY A 379 -0.39 1.03 -13.39
N LEU A 380 0.08 -0.20 -13.60
CA LEU A 380 0.07 -0.85 -14.92
C LEU A 380 -1.36 -1.08 -15.43
N VAL A 381 -2.22 -1.66 -14.58
CA VAL A 381 -3.64 -1.91 -14.92
C VAL A 381 -4.38 -0.60 -15.19
N ALA A 382 -4.10 0.46 -14.44
CA ALA A 382 -4.69 1.77 -14.65
C ALA A 382 -4.24 2.40 -15.97
N ALA A 383 -3.00 2.16 -16.41
CA ALA A 383 -2.44 2.72 -17.64
C ALA A 383 -2.95 2.01 -18.91
N ILE A 384 -3.04 0.68 -18.91
CA ILE A 384 -3.26 -0.13 -20.13
C ILE A 384 -4.30 -1.25 -19.96
N GLY A 385 -5.02 -1.26 -18.84
CA GLY A 385 -6.05 -2.27 -18.58
C GLY A 385 -5.51 -3.59 -17.98
N PRO A 386 -6.41 -4.54 -17.71
CA PRO A 386 -6.06 -5.83 -17.12
C PRO A 386 -5.23 -6.69 -18.10
N GLY A 387 -4.35 -7.53 -17.55
CA GLY A 387 -3.56 -8.47 -18.33
C GLY A 387 -4.42 -9.54 -18.99
N THR A 388 -3.98 -10.02 -20.16
CA THR A 388 -4.61 -11.12 -20.87
C THR A 388 -3.91 -12.43 -20.53
N SER A 389 -4.63 -13.55 -20.51
CA SER A 389 -4.02 -14.86 -20.31
C SER A 389 -3.11 -15.23 -21.50
N ALA A 390 -1.98 -15.88 -21.21
CA ALA A 390 -1.02 -16.29 -22.23
C ALA A 390 -1.65 -17.17 -23.35
N SER A 391 -2.69 -17.94 -23.03
CA SER A 391 -3.44 -18.77 -24.00
C SER A 391 -4.21 -17.95 -25.05
N ALA A 392 -4.60 -16.72 -24.74
CA ALA A 392 -5.29 -15.85 -25.69
C ALA A 392 -4.33 -15.23 -26.72
N MET A 393 -3.02 -15.31 -26.48
CA MET A 393 -2.00 -14.71 -27.35
C MET A 393 -1.47 -15.65 -28.44
N SER A 394 -1.75 -16.95 -28.36
CA SER A 394 -1.22 -17.93 -29.32
C SER A 394 -1.87 -17.93 -30.70
N ASN A 395 -2.98 -17.22 -30.89
CA ASN A 395 -3.74 -17.20 -32.16
C ASN A 395 -3.41 -16.00 -33.05
N LEU A 396 -2.14 -15.71 -33.24
CA LEU A 396 -1.72 -14.63 -34.09
C LEU A 396 -1.25 -15.08 -35.45
N PRO A 397 -1.56 -14.33 -36.52
CA PRO A 397 -1.02 -14.61 -37.83
C PRO A 397 0.50 -14.57 -37.79
N GLY A 398 1.08 -15.63 -38.37
CA GLY A 398 2.51 -15.90 -38.35
C GLY A 398 3.34 -14.82 -39.01
N LYS A 399 4.67 -14.97 -38.86
CA LYS A 399 5.73 -14.16 -39.46
C LYS A 399 5.37 -13.61 -40.84
N PRO A 400 5.68 -12.34 -41.13
CA PRO A 400 5.64 -11.85 -42.51
C PRO A 400 6.46 -12.79 -43.38
N SER A 401 5.86 -13.33 -44.44
CA SER A 401 6.52 -14.26 -45.31
C SER A 401 7.72 -13.60 -45.99
N ASP A 402 8.85 -14.31 -46.06
CA ASP A 402 10.16 -13.85 -46.63
C ASP A 402 10.10 -13.53 -48.14
N TRP A 403 8.94 -13.34 -48.70
CA TRP A 403 8.76 -13.11 -50.15
C TRP A 403 9.32 -11.77 -50.64
N ILE A 404 9.60 -10.79 -49.74
CA ILE A 404 10.37 -9.56 -50.05
C ILE A 404 11.77 -9.96 -50.53
N ALA A 405 12.40 -10.91 -49.88
CA ALA A 405 13.70 -11.47 -50.30
C ALA A 405 13.62 -12.07 -51.71
N TRP A 406 12.52 -12.75 -52.03
CA TRP A 406 12.28 -13.30 -53.38
C TRP A 406 12.10 -12.21 -54.41
N LEU A 407 11.41 -11.10 -54.11
CA LEU A 407 11.27 -9.95 -55.03
C LEU A 407 12.61 -9.25 -55.27
N PHE A 408 13.44 -9.08 -54.25
CA PHE A 408 14.81 -8.60 -54.40
C PHE A 408 15.66 -9.52 -55.24
N GLY A 409 15.57 -10.85 -55.06
CA GLY A 409 16.26 -11.82 -55.85
C GLY A 409 15.84 -11.74 -57.33
N LEU A 410 14.55 -11.59 -57.60
CA LEU A 410 14.01 -11.50 -58.97
C LEU A 410 14.42 -10.17 -59.64
N LEU A 411 14.44 -9.07 -58.87
CA LEU A 411 14.96 -7.78 -59.35
C LEU A 411 16.44 -7.85 -59.72
N ALA A 412 17.28 -8.46 -58.85
CA ALA A 412 18.68 -8.64 -59.09
C ALA A 412 18.95 -9.51 -60.36
N LEU A 413 18.20 -10.63 -60.49
CA LEU A 413 18.29 -11.51 -61.67
C LEU A 413 17.92 -10.80 -62.97
N ALA A 414 16.84 -9.99 -62.95
CA ALA A 414 16.42 -9.21 -64.13
C ALA A 414 17.42 -8.16 -64.53
N LEU A 415 18.03 -7.43 -63.56
CA LEU A 415 19.09 -6.46 -63.79
C LEU A 415 20.37 -7.14 -64.32
N PHE A 416 20.82 -8.23 -63.71
CA PHE A 416 21.96 -8.99 -64.23
C PHE A 416 21.70 -9.54 -65.61
N GLY A 417 20.51 -10.03 -65.89
CA GLY A 417 20.11 -10.49 -67.24
C GLY A 417 20.16 -9.38 -68.28
N GLU A 418 19.76 -8.16 -67.90
CA GLU A 418 19.85 -7.00 -68.80
C GLU A 418 21.30 -6.60 -69.07
N VAL A 419 22.15 -6.53 -68.01
CA VAL A 419 23.57 -6.19 -68.16
C VAL A 419 24.30 -7.28 -68.99
N ALA A 420 24.05 -8.57 -68.76
CA ALA A 420 24.63 -9.64 -69.56
C ALA A 420 24.17 -9.55 -71.02
N SER A 421 22.93 -9.28 -71.28
CA SER A 421 22.42 -9.11 -72.64
C SER A 421 23.03 -7.91 -73.37
N ARG A 422 23.33 -6.80 -72.66
CA ARG A 422 24.06 -5.64 -73.21
C ARG A 422 25.52 -5.95 -73.54
N ARG A 423 26.23 -6.61 -72.60
CA ARG A 423 27.65 -7.00 -72.81
C ARG A 423 27.84 -7.93 -73.97
N LEU A 424 26.93 -8.92 -74.14
CA LEU A 424 26.96 -9.85 -75.26
C LEU A 424 26.72 -9.18 -76.62
N ARG A 425 26.27 -7.91 -76.67
CA ARG A 425 26.13 -7.11 -77.89
C ARG A 425 27.30 -6.17 -78.21
N GLY A 426 28.27 -6.11 -77.32
CA GLY A 426 29.40 -5.20 -77.51
C GLY A 426 29.06 -3.71 -77.36
N ALA A 427 27.93 -3.38 -76.72
CA ALA A 427 27.57 -2.02 -76.32
C ALA A 427 28.29 -1.69 -75.01
N PRO A 428 29.01 -0.54 -74.88
CA PRO A 428 29.64 -0.12 -73.64
C PRO A 428 28.64 0.11 -72.50
#